data_03649bcddca009ae2c235056852e6f21
#
_entry.id   03649bcddca009ae2c235056852e6f21
#
_cell.length_a   1.000
_cell.length_b   1.000
_cell.length_c   1.000
_cell.angle_alpha   90.00
_cell.angle_beta   90.00
_cell.angle_gamma   90.00
#
_symmetry.space_group_name_H-M   'P 1'
#
loop_
_entity.id
_entity.type
_entity.pdbx_description
1 polymer ?
#
loop_
_entity_poly.entity_id
_entity_poly.type
_entity_poly.pdbx_seq_one_letter_code
_entity_poly.pdbx_strand_id
1 'polypeptide(L)'
;MKLVLDVENTVTKRGGKLHLDPFEPNNSLTMVGVLTDQGVEQHFPFDHDEHLSRRDYSDRVQWYLDHATVLICHNVAHDLLWLWESGFKYDGPVFDTMLVEYVLQRGLKEPLSLEACAERYDLDTT
;
A
#
# COMPACT_ATOMS: atom_id res chain seq x y z
N MET A 1 -7.75 -15.87 0.04
CA MET A 1 -6.99 -15.35 -1.10
C MET A 1 -5.77 -14.58 -0.65
N LYS A 2 -4.71 -14.61 -1.43
CA LYS A 2 -3.57 -13.73 -1.20
C LYS A 2 -3.90 -12.37 -1.79
N LEU A 3 -3.65 -11.32 -1.02
CA LEU A 3 -3.99 -9.96 -1.42
C LEU A 3 -2.74 -9.09 -1.49
N VAL A 4 -2.40 -8.64 -2.68
CA VAL A 4 -1.39 -7.61 -2.88
C VAL A 4 -2.08 -6.26 -2.79
N LEU A 5 -1.54 -5.36 -2.00
CA LEU A 5 -2.16 -4.06 -1.77
C LEU A 5 -1.11 -2.96 -1.77
N ASP A 6 -1.45 -1.85 -2.34
CA ASP A 6 -0.63 -0.66 -2.36
C ASP A 6 -1.52 0.56 -2.09
N VAL A 7 -1.04 1.47 -1.25
CA VAL A 7 -1.74 2.72 -1.00
C VAL A 7 -0.98 3.87 -1.64
N GLU A 8 -1.72 4.86 -2.09
CA GLU A 8 -1.16 6.15 -2.49
C GLU A 8 -1.74 7.24 -1.60
N ASN A 9 -0.91 8.18 -1.22
CA ASN A 9 -1.27 9.26 -0.33
C ASN A 9 -0.63 10.55 -0.80
N THR A 10 -1.19 11.67 -0.35
CA THR A 10 -0.54 12.95 -0.56
C THR A 10 0.68 13.09 0.34
N VAL A 11 1.55 14.01 -0.02
CA VAL A 11 2.80 14.27 0.68
C VAL A 11 2.82 15.75 1.04
N THR A 12 3.18 16.06 2.27
CA THR A 12 3.30 17.45 2.72
C THR A 12 4.77 17.77 2.98
N LYS A 13 5.22 18.90 2.44
CA LYS A 13 6.56 19.40 2.71
C LYS A 13 6.50 20.47 3.79
N ARG A 14 7.22 20.24 4.87
CA ARG A 14 7.26 21.17 6.00
C ARG A 14 8.68 21.24 6.54
N GLY A 15 9.22 22.44 6.65
CA GLY A 15 10.57 22.64 7.17
C GLY A 15 11.65 21.95 6.35
N GLY A 16 11.45 21.84 5.03
CA GLY A 16 12.40 21.19 4.15
C GLY A 16 12.32 19.65 4.15
N LYS A 17 11.43 19.06 4.93
CA LYS A 17 11.25 17.62 5.01
C LYS A 17 9.92 17.20 4.39
N LEU A 18 9.92 16.03 3.74
CA LEU A 18 8.70 15.42 3.24
C LEU A 18 8.07 14.57 4.34
N HIS A 19 6.79 14.80 4.58
CA HIS A 19 6.00 14.04 5.52
C HIS A 19 5.03 13.15 4.74
N LEU A 20 5.17 11.85 4.91
CA LEU A 20 4.43 10.84 4.17
C LEU A 20 3.40 10.13 5.04
N ASP A 21 3.39 10.42 6.34
CA ASP A 21 2.57 9.69 7.30
C ASP A 21 1.14 10.22 7.36
N PRO A 22 0.20 9.40 7.87
CA PRO A 22 -1.20 9.81 7.97
C PRO A 22 -1.49 10.76 9.12
N PHE A 23 -0.51 11.04 9.98
CA PHE A 23 -0.69 11.96 11.11
C PHE A 23 -0.49 13.40 10.71
N GLU A 24 0.10 13.66 9.54
CA GLU A 24 0.17 15.00 9.00
C GLU A 24 -1.21 15.45 8.55
N PRO A 25 -1.80 16.53 9.14
CA PRO A 25 -3.18 16.92 8.88
C PRO A 25 -3.48 17.23 7.41
N ASN A 26 -2.46 17.65 6.66
CA ASN A 26 -2.63 17.99 5.25
C ASN A 26 -2.51 16.78 4.31
N ASN A 27 -2.16 15.62 4.84
CA ASN A 27 -2.07 14.41 4.04
C ASN A 27 -3.41 13.67 4.02
N SER A 28 -3.69 13.05 2.89
CA SER A 28 -4.87 12.20 2.74
C SER A 28 -4.55 10.98 1.91
N LEU A 29 -5.31 9.92 2.14
CA LEU A 29 -5.27 8.73 1.32
C LEU A 29 -5.92 9.05 -0.03
N THR A 30 -5.22 8.79 -1.12
CA THR A 30 -5.72 9.13 -2.46
C THR A 30 -6.17 7.90 -3.24
N MET A 31 -5.54 6.76 -3.05
CA MET A 31 -5.91 5.55 -3.76
C MET A 31 -5.48 4.32 -2.99
N VAL A 32 -6.26 3.24 -3.14
CA VAL A 32 -5.88 1.90 -2.73
C VAL A 32 -5.97 1.00 -3.95
N GLY A 33 -4.87 0.37 -4.31
CA GLY A 33 -4.81 -0.63 -5.36
C GLY A 33 -4.75 -2.03 -4.76
N VAL A 34 -5.49 -2.96 -5.34
CA VAL A 34 -5.49 -4.36 -4.92
C VAL A 34 -5.29 -5.28 -6.11
N LEU A 35 -4.61 -6.40 -5.85
CA LEU A 35 -4.43 -7.48 -6.81
C LEU A 35 -4.54 -8.80 -6.05
N THR A 36 -5.38 -9.69 -6.53
CA THR A 36 -5.54 -11.00 -5.90
C THR A 36 -4.75 -12.07 -6.65
N ASP A 37 -4.52 -13.22 -5.99
CA ASP A 37 -3.87 -14.37 -6.61
C ASP A 37 -4.75 -15.04 -7.67
N GLN A 38 -5.98 -14.57 -7.86
CA GLN A 38 -6.86 -14.99 -8.95
C GLN A 38 -6.84 -14.02 -10.12
N GLY A 39 -5.96 -13.02 -10.08
CA GLY A 39 -5.79 -12.06 -11.17
C GLY A 39 -6.76 -10.89 -11.18
N VAL A 40 -7.55 -10.71 -10.12
CA VAL A 40 -8.44 -9.56 -10.01
C VAL A 40 -7.63 -8.34 -9.60
N GLU A 41 -7.70 -7.29 -10.40
CA GLU A 41 -7.04 -6.01 -10.12
C GLU A 41 -8.07 -4.91 -10.05
N GLN A 42 -8.03 -4.10 -9.00
CA GLN A 42 -8.93 -2.96 -8.84
C GLN A 42 -8.19 -1.79 -8.19
N HIS A 43 -8.65 -0.57 -8.52
CA HIS A 43 -8.14 0.67 -7.96
C HIS A 43 -9.29 1.48 -7.39
N PHE A 44 -9.16 1.90 -6.12
CA PHE A 44 -10.21 2.62 -5.41
C PHE A 44 -9.72 4.03 -5.07
N PRO A 45 -10.22 5.08 -5.77
CA PRO A 45 -9.85 6.45 -5.45
C PRO A 45 -10.59 6.96 -4.21
N PHE A 46 -9.91 7.75 -3.39
CA PHE A 46 -10.46 8.30 -2.14
C PHE A 46 -10.40 9.82 -2.05
N ASP A 47 -9.70 10.48 -2.97
CA ASP A 47 -9.56 11.93 -2.97
C ASP A 47 -10.59 12.65 -3.85
N HIS A 48 -11.40 11.93 -4.58
CA HIS A 48 -12.41 12.46 -5.46
C HIS A 48 -13.77 12.36 -4.85
N ASP A 49 -14.24 13.34 -4.73
CA ASP A 49 -15.31 13.96 -4.40
C ASP A 49 -16.62 13.34 -4.73
N GLU A 50 -17.40 13.78 -4.44
CA GLU A 50 -18.76 14.16 -4.39
C GLU A 50 -19.73 13.18 -4.98
N HIS A 51 -19.39 12.49 -6.03
CA HIS A 51 -20.34 11.70 -6.78
C HIS A 51 -20.25 10.23 -6.49
N LEU A 52 -19.14 9.82 -5.89
CA LEU A 52 -18.93 8.43 -5.58
C LEU A 52 -18.82 8.31 -4.08
N SER A 53 -19.64 7.49 -3.54
CA SER A 53 -19.66 7.27 -2.11
C SER A 53 -18.30 6.72 -1.64
N ARG A 54 -17.56 7.50 -0.88
CA ARG A 54 -16.38 7.03 -0.16
C ARG A 54 -16.68 5.76 0.61
N ARG A 55 -17.89 5.66 1.10
CA ARG A 55 -18.38 4.52 1.83
C ARG A 55 -18.36 3.25 0.98
N ASP A 56 -18.78 3.34 -0.29
CA ASP A 56 -18.81 2.17 -1.17
C ASP A 56 -17.39 1.64 -1.43
N TYR A 57 -16.45 2.54 -1.68
CA TYR A 57 -15.06 2.14 -1.87
C TYR A 57 -14.46 1.58 -0.59
N SER A 58 -14.76 2.20 0.55
CA SER A 58 -14.29 1.72 1.84
C SER A 58 -14.81 0.32 2.14
N ASP A 59 -16.09 0.08 1.86
CA ASP A 59 -16.69 -1.24 2.08
C ASP A 59 -16.02 -2.29 1.18
N ARG A 60 -15.69 -1.94 -0.06
CA ARG A 60 -15.06 -2.87 -1.00
C ARG A 60 -13.62 -3.17 -0.60
N VAL A 61 -12.85 -2.16 -0.19
CA VAL A 61 -11.49 -2.37 0.31
C VAL A 61 -11.52 -3.24 1.55
N GLN A 62 -12.43 -2.96 2.49
CA GLN A 62 -12.55 -3.77 3.69
C GLN A 62 -12.94 -5.21 3.37
N TRP A 63 -13.78 -5.42 2.36
CA TRP A 63 -14.13 -6.77 1.91
C TRP A 63 -12.87 -7.56 1.52
N TYR A 64 -11.98 -6.93 0.73
CA TYR A 64 -10.72 -7.59 0.36
C TYR A 64 -9.86 -7.91 1.57
N LEU A 65 -9.75 -6.97 2.51
CA LEU A 65 -8.97 -7.18 3.73
C LEU A 65 -9.56 -8.32 4.57
N ASP A 66 -10.87 -8.39 4.67
CA ASP A 66 -11.55 -9.43 5.45
C ASP A 66 -11.35 -10.83 4.86
N HIS A 67 -11.19 -10.91 3.56
CA HIS A 67 -11.05 -12.20 2.85
C HIS A 67 -9.59 -12.56 2.56
N ALA A 68 -8.65 -11.70 2.92
CA ALA A 68 -7.24 -11.97 2.70
C ALA A 68 -6.71 -13.00 3.70
N THR A 69 -6.03 -14.00 3.17
CA THR A 69 -5.30 -14.97 4.02
C THR A 69 -3.90 -14.46 4.36
N VAL A 70 -3.38 -13.59 3.52
CA VAL A 70 -2.13 -12.85 3.76
C VAL A 70 -2.20 -11.54 2.99
N LEU A 71 -1.71 -10.47 3.62
CA LEU A 71 -1.59 -9.16 3.00
C LEU A 71 -0.14 -8.98 2.54
N ILE A 72 0.04 -8.73 1.26
CA ILE A 72 1.35 -8.56 0.62
C ILE A 72 1.53 -7.11 0.23
N CYS A 73 2.54 -6.46 0.77
CA CYS A 73 2.85 -5.06 0.50
C CYS A 73 4.35 -4.88 0.35
N HIS A 74 4.74 -3.83 -0.35
CA HIS A 74 6.12 -3.38 -0.36
C HIS A 74 6.27 -2.23 0.65
N ASN A 75 6.90 -2.48 1.77
CA ASN A 75 6.92 -1.63 2.96
C ASN A 75 5.57 -1.62 3.68
N VAL A 76 5.22 -2.77 4.24
CA VAL A 76 3.90 -3.00 4.83
C VAL A 76 3.58 -2.04 5.98
N ALA A 77 4.58 -1.58 6.72
CA ALA A 77 4.37 -0.65 7.82
C ALA A 77 3.73 0.65 7.35
N HIS A 78 4.15 1.16 6.19
CA HIS A 78 3.55 2.36 5.62
C HIS A 78 2.09 2.13 5.23
N ASP A 79 1.82 1.04 4.50
CA ASP A 79 0.48 0.76 4.02
C ASP A 79 -0.49 0.46 5.16
N LEU A 80 -0.09 -0.34 6.14
CA LEU A 80 -0.93 -0.65 7.29
C LEU A 80 -1.25 0.59 8.11
N LEU A 81 -0.27 1.47 8.32
CA LEU A 81 -0.51 2.69 9.09
C LEU A 81 -1.56 3.56 8.39
N TRP A 82 -1.46 3.71 7.08
CA TRP A 82 -2.46 4.45 6.31
C TRP A 82 -3.83 3.79 6.35
N LEU A 83 -3.89 2.46 6.25
CA LEU A 83 -5.15 1.73 6.32
C LEU A 83 -5.80 1.92 7.69
N TRP A 84 -5.06 1.71 8.77
CA TRP A 84 -5.61 1.84 10.13
C TRP A 84 -6.07 3.27 10.41
N GLU A 85 -5.29 4.26 10.07
CA GLU A 85 -5.66 5.66 10.29
C GLU A 85 -6.82 6.12 9.40
N SER A 86 -7.05 5.42 8.30
CA SER A 86 -8.18 5.69 7.42
C SER A 86 -9.45 4.91 7.82
N GLY A 87 -9.39 4.15 8.91
CA GLY A 87 -10.55 3.44 9.45
C GLY A 87 -10.67 1.99 9.02
N PHE A 88 -9.72 1.47 8.26
CA PHE A 88 -9.73 0.06 7.87
C PHE A 88 -9.18 -0.81 9.00
N LYS A 89 -9.59 -2.08 8.98
CA LYS A 89 -9.17 -3.06 9.98
C LYS A 89 -8.50 -4.24 9.30
N TYR A 90 -7.30 -4.54 9.74
CA TYR A 90 -6.60 -5.76 9.34
C TYR A 90 -5.60 -6.14 10.43
N ASP A 91 -5.67 -7.37 10.89
CA ASP A 91 -4.77 -7.92 11.90
C ASP A 91 -4.24 -9.30 11.54
N GLY A 92 -4.42 -9.68 10.28
CA GLY A 92 -3.97 -10.98 9.79
C GLY A 92 -2.47 -11.00 9.42
N PRO A 93 -2.02 -12.13 8.84
CA PRO A 93 -0.64 -12.26 8.40
C PRO A 93 -0.26 -11.24 7.33
N VAL A 94 1.00 -10.81 7.37
CA VAL A 94 1.55 -9.88 6.39
C VAL A 94 2.82 -10.47 5.78
N PHE A 95 3.07 -10.11 4.52
CA PHE A 95 4.30 -10.43 3.81
C PHE A 95 4.84 -9.15 3.20
N ASP A 96 6.00 -8.70 3.67
CA ASP A 96 6.61 -7.45 3.23
C ASP A 96 7.71 -7.75 2.22
N THR A 97 7.45 -7.44 0.95
CA THR A 97 8.41 -7.72 -0.11
C THR A 97 9.69 -6.88 0.04
N MET A 98 9.60 -5.69 0.64
CA MET A 98 10.78 -4.88 0.91
C MET A 98 11.67 -5.53 1.98
N LEU A 99 11.07 -6.04 3.04
CA LEU A 99 11.82 -6.72 4.10
C LEU A 99 12.46 -7.99 3.59
N VAL A 100 11.74 -8.77 2.79
CA VAL A 100 12.27 -9.99 2.18
C VAL A 100 13.48 -9.66 1.29
N GLU A 101 13.38 -8.62 0.48
CA GLU A 101 14.49 -8.19 -0.37
C GLU A 101 15.70 -7.77 0.46
N TYR A 102 15.46 -7.05 1.56
CA TYR A 102 16.52 -6.67 2.48
C TYR A 102 17.27 -7.89 3.01
N VAL A 103 16.54 -8.93 3.40
CA VAL A 103 17.14 -10.17 3.92
C VAL A 103 17.90 -10.91 2.82
N LEU A 104 17.33 -10.98 1.60
CA LEU A 104 17.96 -11.68 0.48
C LEU A 104 19.27 -11.03 0.02
N GLN A 105 19.42 -9.73 0.22
CA GLN A 105 20.65 -9.02 -0.15
C GLN A 105 21.85 -9.38 0.71
N ARG A 106 21.65 -9.93 1.87
CA ARG A 106 22.73 -10.33 2.78
C ARG A 106 23.75 -9.21 3.06
N GLY A 107 23.23 -7.97 3.24
CA GLY A 107 24.09 -6.83 3.58
C GLY A 107 24.68 -6.07 2.42
N LEU A 108 24.33 -6.39 1.18
CA LEU A 108 24.86 -5.71 0.00
C LEU A 108 24.39 -4.26 -0.13
N LYS A 109 23.36 -3.85 0.62
CA LYS A 109 22.85 -2.48 0.67
C LYS A 109 22.40 -1.93 -0.68
N GLU A 110 21.81 -2.78 -1.53
CA GLU A 110 21.20 -2.34 -2.76
C GLU A 110 19.89 -1.59 -2.47
N PRO A 111 19.45 -0.70 -3.36
CA PRO A 111 18.19 0.02 -3.16
C PRO A 111 17.00 -0.92 -2.98
N LEU A 112 16.08 -0.55 -2.07
CA LEU A 112 14.93 -1.36 -1.70
C LEU A 112 13.61 -0.84 -2.26
N SER A 113 13.60 0.24 -3.05
CA SER A 113 12.37 0.72 -3.65
C SER A 113 11.75 -0.37 -4.54
N LEU A 114 10.44 -0.35 -4.70
CA LEU A 114 9.76 -1.33 -5.55
C LEU A 114 10.31 -1.28 -6.98
N GLU A 115 10.53 -0.08 -7.50
CA GLU A 115 11.10 0.11 -8.82
C GLU A 115 12.50 -0.52 -8.95
N ALA A 116 13.39 -0.28 -7.98
CA ALA A 116 14.72 -0.84 -7.99
C ALA A 116 14.69 -2.37 -7.89
N CYS A 117 13.81 -2.92 -7.07
CA CYS A 117 13.64 -4.37 -6.97
C CYS A 117 13.13 -4.95 -8.28
N ALA A 118 12.16 -4.31 -8.92
CA ALA A 118 11.62 -4.77 -10.20
C ALA A 118 12.69 -4.76 -11.29
N GLU A 119 13.51 -3.74 -11.36
CA GLU A 119 14.63 -3.68 -12.31
C GLU A 119 15.64 -4.79 -12.06
N ARG A 120 15.97 -5.05 -10.79
CA ARG A 120 16.94 -6.08 -10.41
C ARG A 120 16.50 -7.48 -10.84
N TYR A 121 15.19 -7.73 -10.81
CA TYR A 121 14.63 -9.02 -11.22
C TYR A 121 14.06 -9.01 -12.63
N ASP A 122 14.34 -7.95 -13.40
CA ASP A 122 13.90 -7.81 -14.78
C ASP A 122 12.38 -7.93 -14.93
N LEU A 123 11.66 -7.29 -14.03
CA LEU A 123 10.20 -7.24 -14.05
C LEU A 123 9.71 -5.98 -14.76
N ASP A 124 8.52 -6.08 -15.37
CA ASP A 124 7.90 -4.93 -16.02
C ASP A 124 7.47 -3.90 -14.98
N THR A 125 7.92 -2.66 -15.13
CA THR A 125 7.61 -1.57 -14.21
C THR A 125 6.58 -0.59 -14.75
N THR A 126 6.09 -0.77 -15.95
CA THR A 126 5.10 0.14 -16.57
C THR A 126 3.64 -0.05 -16.09
#